data_c36b70760d00eaffc6bdd0d3c841b8c2
#
_entry.id   c36b70760d00eaffc6bdd0d3c841b8c2
#
_cell.length_a   1.000
_cell.length_b   1.000
_cell.length_c   1.000
_cell.angle_alpha   90.00
_cell.angle_beta   90.00
_cell.angle_gamma   90.00
#
_symmetry.space_group_name_H-M   'P 1'
#
loop_
_entity.id
_entity.type
_entity.pdbx_description
1 polymer ?
#
loop_
_entity_poly.entity_id
_entity_poly.type
_entity_poly.pdbx_seq_one_letter_code
_entity_poly.pdbx_strand_id
1 'polypeptide(L)'
;MKNDLPPELSLEELERNAYNAAFYELGLRWHWDRQTHSELLRYSPKAEIRLRHYVETQHPHLLLAYDADFLVAAIHERKRLYKPCAGRSFDWAQAIACV
;
A
#
# COMPACT_ATOMS: atom_id res chain seq x y z
N MET A 1 7.38 -18.40 20.04
CA MET A 1 7.33 -18.24 19.84
C MET A 1 6.95 -17.92 19.36
N LYS A 2 6.91 -17.85 19.16
CA LYS A 2 6.72 -17.58 18.79
C LYS A 2 6.27 -17.13 18.13
N ASN A 3 6.17 -17.07 17.90
CA ASN A 3 5.82 -16.77 17.40
C ASN A 3 5.43 -16.37 16.70
N ASP A 4 5.34 -16.23 16.43
CA ASP A 4 5.08 -16.04 15.84
C ASP A 4 4.39 -15.69 15.13
N LEU A 5 4.11 -15.44 14.85
CA LEU A 5 3.52 -15.17 14.18
C LEU A 5 2.88 -14.60 13.68
N PRO A 6 3.02 -14.45 13.20
CA PRO A 6 2.47 -13.99 12.45
C PRO A 6 1.67 -13.79 11.81
N PRO A 7 1.22 -14.50 11.87
CA PRO A 7 0.45 -13.90 11.05
C PRO A 7 0.55 -12.78 11.54
N GLU A 8 1.00 -12.92 12.29
CA GLU A 8 1.13 -12.08 12.73
C GLU A 8 1.59 -11.05 12.08
N LEU A 9 1.01 -10.63 11.12
CA LEU A 9 1.28 -9.41 10.46
C LEU A 9 0.87 -8.26 11.32
N SER A 10 1.76 -7.31 11.48
CA SER A 10 1.42 -6.09 12.18
C SER A 10 0.44 -5.29 11.33
N LEU A 11 -0.21 -4.30 11.95
CA LEU A 11 -1.08 -3.41 11.21
C LEU A 11 -0.31 -2.67 10.12
N GLU A 12 0.95 -2.34 10.40
CA GLU A 12 1.77 -1.67 9.39
C GLU A 12 2.02 -2.56 8.19
N GLU A 13 2.25 -3.84 8.41
CA GLU A 13 2.49 -4.75 7.30
C GLU A 13 1.22 -4.97 6.50
N LEU A 14 0.08 -5.04 7.18
CA LEU A 14 -1.18 -5.16 6.46
C LEU A 14 -1.45 -3.92 5.61
N GLU A 15 -1.18 -2.76 6.16
CA GLU A 15 -1.37 -1.53 5.42
C GLU A 15 -0.42 -1.46 4.22
N ARG A 16 0.83 -1.81 4.42
CA ARG A 16 1.81 -1.79 3.33
C ARG A 16 1.40 -2.74 2.22
N ASN A 17 0.95 -3.94 2.59
CA ASN A 17 0.50 -4.90 1.60
C ASN A 17 -0.72 -4.38 0.84
N ALA A 18 -1.61 -3.69 1.51
CA ALA A 18 -2.79 -3.13 0.85
C ALA A 18 -2.40 -2.05 -0.15
N TYR A 19 -1.43 -1.20 0.20
CA TYR A 19 -0.94 -0.20 -0.75
C TYR A 19 -0.30 -0.85 -1.96
N ASN A 20 0.54 -1.85 -1.74
CA ASN A 20 1.21 -2.50 -2.86
C ASN A 20 0.21 -3.21 -3.77
N ALA A 21 -0.84 -3.79 -3.20
CA ALA A 21 -1.88 -4.41 -3.99
C ALA A 21 -2.62 -3.36 -4.83
N ALA A 22 -2.90 -2.19 -4.23
CA ALA A 22 -3.57 -1.12 -4.95
C ALA A 22 -2.71 -0.63 -6.11
N PHE A 23 -1.41 -0.45 -5.87
CA PHE A 23 -0.50 -0.04 -6.94
C PHE A 23 -0.54 -1.03 -8.09
N TYR A 24 -0.49 -2.31 -7.75
CA TYR A 24 -0.50 -3.35 -8.77
C TYR A 24 -1.80 -3.31 -9.59
N GLU A 25 -2.93 -3.18 -8.91
CA GLU A 25 -4.22 -3.17 -9.60
C GLU A 25 -4.39 -1.98 -10.50
N LEU A 26 -3.80 -0.85 -10.14
CA LEU A 26 -3.89 0.35 -10.94
C LEU A 26 -2.85 0.41 -12.05
N GLY A 27 -1.99 -0.61 -12.13
CA GLY A 27 -0.95 -0.63 -13.14
C GLY A 27 0.24 0.24 -12.82
N LEU A 28 0.35 0.68 -11.59
CA LEU A 28 1.50 1.46 -11.15
C LEU A 28 2.65 0.52 -10.83
N ARG A 29 3.85 0.91 -11.24
CA ARG A 29 5.00 0.05 -11.00
C ARG A 29 5.72 0.46 -9.74
N TRP A 30 4.97 0.68 -8.69
CA TRP A 30 5.49 1.09 -7.40
C TRP A 30 5.45 -0.08 -6.45
N HIS A 31 6.44 -0.14 -5.59
CA HIS A 31 6.46 -1.14 -4.54
C HIS A 31 7.09 -0.51 -3.31
N TRP A 32 6.34 -0.49 -2.22
CA TRP A 32 6.83 0.04 -0.96
C TRP A 32 7.40 -1.10 -0.14
N ASP A 33 8.71 -1.05 0.12
CA ASP A 33 9.29 -1.98 1.06
C ASP A 33 9.07 -1.45 2.48
N ARG A 34 9.54 -2.22 3.44
CA ARG A 34 9.33 -1.85 4.83
C ARG A 34 9.96 -0.51 5.17
N GLN A 35 11.14 -0.25 4.64
CA GLN A 35 11.85 0.98 4.95
C GLN A 35 11.11 2.19 4.38
N THR A 36 10.68 2.11 3.13
CA THR A 36 9.95 3.20 2.50
C THR A 36 8.68 3.52 3.26
N HIS A 37 7.93 2.48 3.63
CA HIS A 37 6.69 2.68 4.36
C HIS A 37 6.95 3.30 5.73
N SER A 38 7.99 2.84 6.42
CA SER A 38 8.35 3.40 7.72
C SER A 38 8.72 4.87 7.62
N GLU A 39 9.46 5.23 6.58
CA GLU A 39 9.84 6.63 6.41
C GLU A 39 8.63 7.51 6.16
N LEU A 40 7.68 7.01 5.39
CA LEU A 40 6.46 7.76 5.14
C LEU A 40 5.61 7.89 6.39
N LEU A 41 5.57 6.86 7.21
CA LEU A 41 4.85 6.94 8.49
C LEU A 41 5.46 8.00 9.40
N ARG A 42 6.78 8.13 9.37
CA ARG A 42 7.43 9.16 10.16
C ARG A 42 7.20 10.54 9.58
N TYR A 43 6.99 10.62 8.27
CA TYR A 43 6.75 11.91 7.63
C TYR A 43 5.43 12.52 8.07
N SER A 44 4.38 11.71 8.13
CA SER A 44 3.07 12.23 8.54
C SER A 44 2.19 11.09 9.02
N PRO A 45 1.36 11.34 10.04
CA PRO A 45 0.38 10.33 10.45
C PRO A 45 -0.81 10.22 9.51
N LYS A 46 -0.98 11.17 8.59
CA LYS A 46 -2.13 11.17 7.69
C LYS A 46 -1.80 10.48 6.39
N ALA A 47 -2.62 9.48 6.04
CA ALA A 47 -2.36 8.67 4.88
C ALA A 47 -2.34 9.47 3.59
N GLU A 48 -3.27 10.42 3.44
CA GLU A 48 -3.30 11.22 2.22
C GLU A 48 -2.04 12.03 2.05
N ILE A 49 -1.52 12.57 3.15
CA ILE A 49 -0.32 13.39 3.08
C ILE A 49 0.88 12.53 2.75
N ARG A 50 0.97 11.33 3.34
CA ARG A 50 2.05 10.43 3.03
C ARG A 50 2.07 10.06 1.55
N LEU A 51 0.91 9.71 1.03
CA LEU A 51 0.83 9.27 -0.36
C LEU A 51 1.11 10.41 -1.32
N ARG A 52 0.57 11.60 -1.04
CA ARG A 52 0.84 12.76 -1.88
C ARG A 52 2.34 13.08 -1.88
N HIS A 53 2.96 13.02 -0.71
CA HIS A 53 4.40 13.28 -0.61
C HIS A 53 5.19 12.29 -1.46
N TYR A 54 4.81 11.03 -1.41
CA TYR A 54 5.48 10.01 -2.20
C TYR A 54 5.38 10.31 -3.69
N VAL A 55 4.19 10.65 -4.15
CA VAL A 55 4.01 10.97 -5.58
C VAL A 55 4.82 12.20 -5.97
N GLU A 56 4.77 13.23 -5.14
CA GLU A 56 5.44 14.48 -5.47
C GLU A 56 6.95 14.34 -5.50
N THR A 57 7.50 13.49 -4.65
CA THR A 57 8.95 13.36 -4.56
C THR A 57 9.53 12.27 -5.44
N GLN A 58 8.77 11.20 -5.66
CA GLN A 58 9.29 10.04 -6.40
C GLN A 58 8.73 9.93 -7.81
N HIS A 59 7.56 10.51 -8.05
CA HIS A 59 6.91 10.35 -9.35
C HIS A 59 6.26 11.67 -9.79
N PRO A 60 7.00 12.78 -9.75
CA PRO A 60 6.40 14.07 -10.09
C PRO A 60 5.91 14.15 -11.53
N HIS A 61 6.47 13.33 -12.41
CA HIS A 61 6.04 13.35 -13.80
C HIS A 61 4.58 12.94 -13.97
N LEU A 62 4.04 12.15 -13.05
CA LEU A 62 2.64 11.76 -13.13
C LEU A 62 1.72 12.95 -12.90
N LEU A 63 2.20 13.98 -12.20
CA LEU A 63 1.38 15.14 -11.94
C LEU A 63 1.19 16.02 -13.15
N LEU A 64 1.91 15.75 -14.23
CA LEU A 64 1.67 16.43 -15.50
C LEU A 64 0.42 15.89 -16.19
N ALA A 65 0.05 14.67 -15.89
CA ALA A 65 -1.11 14.03 -16.53
C ALA A 65 -2.28 13.85 -15.58
N TYR A 66 -2.01 13.76 -14.27
CA TYR A 66 -3.05 13.47 -13.28
C TYR A 66 -2.96 14.43 -12.13
N ASP A 67 -4.12 14.82 -11.62
CA ASP A 67 -4.18 15.62 -10.42
C ASP A 67 -3.76 14.78 -9.21
N ALA A 68 -3.01 15.39 -8.29
CA ALA A 68 -2.53 14.66 -7.13
C ALA A 68 -3.67 14.13 -6.29
N ASP A 69 -4.72 14.93 -6.10
CA ASP A 69 -5.87 14.48 -5.32
C ASP A 69 -6.57 13.30 -5.98
N PHE A 70 -6.63 13.30 -7.30
CA PHE A 70 -7.23 12.19 -8.04
C PHE A 70 -6.42 10.90 -7.82
N LEU A 71 -5.10 10.99 -7.91
CA LEU A 71 -4.25 9.82 -7.71
C LEU A 71 -4.39 9.28 -6.30
N VAL A 72 -4.35 10.17 -5.32
CA VAL A 72 -4.48 9.78 -3.93
C VAL A 72 -5.82 9.08 -3.69
N ALA A 73 -6.89 9.66 -4.21
CA ALA A 73 -8.22 9.10 -4.02
C ALA A 73 -8.35 7.73 -4.70
N ALA A 74 -7.80 7.59 -5.90
CA ALA A 74 -7.87 6.33 -6.63
C ALA A 74 -7.13 5.22 -5.90
N ILE A 75 -5.95 5.54 -5.38
CA ILE A 75 -5.15 4.54 -4.67
C ILE A 75 -5.85 4.15 -3.37
N HIS A 76 -6.38 5.13 -2.64
CA HIS A 76 -7.05 4.82 -1.38
C HIS A 76 -8.34 4.04 -1.61
N GLU A 77 -9.03 4.29 -2.71
CA GLU A 77 -10.21 3.51 -3.02
C GLU A 77 -9.86 2.04 -3.26
N ARG A 78 -8.78 1.79 -4.01
CA ARG A 78 -8.35 0.42 -4.23
C ARG A 78 -7.85 -0.22 -2.95
N LYS A 79 -7.14 0.53 -2.13
CA LYS A 79 -6.67 0.03 -0.85
C LYS A 79 -7.84 -0.37 0.04
N ARG A 80 -8.91 0.44 0.02
CA ARG A 80 -10.09 0.14 0.83
C ARG A 80 -10.74 -1.16 0.42
N LEU A 81 -10.64 -1.51 -0.84
CA LEU A 81 -11.23 -2.75 -1.35
C LEU A 81 -10.35 -3.97 -1.13
N TYR A 82 -9.12 -3.76 -0.69
CA TYR A 82 -8.20 -4.87 -0.47
C TYR A 82 -8.68 -5.75 0.67
N LYS A 83 -8.72 -7.05 0.43
CA LYS A 83 -9.10 -8.01 1.45
C LYS A 83 -8.07 -9.13 1.48
N PRO A 84 -7.26 -9.19 2.54
CA PRO A 84 -6.35 -10.32 2.66
C PRO A 84 -7.14 -11.61 2.77
N CYS A 85 -6.54 -12.70 2.33
CA CYS A 85 -7.19 -14.01 2.46
C CYS A 85 -7.01 -14.48 3.88
N ALA A 86 -7.79 -13.89 4.76
CA ALA A 86 -7.67 -14.16 6.17
C ALA A 86 -8.14 -15.57 6.49
N GLY A 87 -7.67 -16.07 7.59
CA GLY A 87 -8.12 -17.34 8.10
C GLY A 87 -7.34 -18.52 7.60
N ARG A 88 -6.33 -18.31 6.77
CA ARG A 88 -5.50 -19.41 6.31
C ARG A 88 -4.08 -18.92 6.20
N SER A 89 -3.17 -19.83 5.98
CA SER A 89 -1.80 -19.41 5.83
C SER A 89 -1.71 -18.47 4.65
N PHE A 90 -0.89 -17.47 4.80
CA PHE A 90 -0.79 -16.47 3.79
C PHE A 90 -0.09 -17.04 2.57
N ASP A 91 -0.72 -16.93 1.43
CA ASP A 91 -0.20 -17.43 0.18
C ASP A 91 -0.37 -16.32 -0.84
N TRP A 92 0.72 -15.84 -1.39
CA TRP A 92 0.64 -14.72 -2.32
C TRP A 92 -0.15 -15.06 -3.57
N ALA A 93 -0.06 -16.31 -4.03
CA ALA A 93 -0.85 -16.70 -5.19
C ALA A 93 -2.32 -16.63 -4.87
N GLN A 94 -2.72 -17.06 -3.68
CA GLN A 94 -4.10 -16.95 -3.26
C GLN A 94 -4.51 -15.52 -3.00
N ALA A 95 -3.60 -14.72 -2.46
CA ALA A 95 -3.91 -13.33 -2.21
C ALA A 95 -4.22 -12.62 -3.53
N ILE A 96 -3.48 -12.92 -4.56
CA ILE A 96 -3.75 -12.35 -5.87
C ILE A 96 -5.10 -12.82 -6.37
N ALA A 97 -5.43 -14.07 -6.17
CA ALA A 97 -6.72 -14.60 -6.61
C ALA A 97 -7.89 -13.98 -5.84
N CYS A 98 -7.65 -13.58 -4.60
CA CYS A 98 -8.69 -12.95 -3.79
C CYS A 98 -8.90 -11.49 -4.15
N VAL A 99 -7.98 -10.93 -4.86
CA VAL A 99 -8.08 -9.54 -5.29
C VAL A 99 -8.80 -9.48 -6.61
#